data_cc971985406f6a9f16ab719f9cfb6c6b
#
_entry.id   cc971985406f6a9f16ab719f9cfb6c6b
#
_cell.length_a   1.000
_cell.length_b   1.000
_cell.length_c   1.000
_cell.angle_alpha   90.00
_cell.angle_beta   90.00
_cell.angle_gamma   90.00
#
_symmetry.space_group_name_H-M   'P 1'
#
loop_
_entity.id
_entity.type
_entity.pdbx_description
1 polymer ?
#
loop_
_entity_poly.entity_id
_entity_poly.type
_entity_poly.pdbx_seq_one_letter_code
_entity_poly.pdbx_strand_id
1 'polypeptide(L)'
;MTSQLIGRFVGSAESATREEFGWEPLARYSASLVVPESTTVEIAVLKGMATLTVMVAEDRLRLHDIQAAVINELADWYWQSPDKLDPMFRADHAEAADDPARLRVIVDQIASLTDHSAWALYHHLNAGAEDRL
;
A
#
# COMPACT_ATOMS: atom_id res chain seq x y z
N MET A 1 -19.64 2.71 -14.20
CA MET A 1 -18.73 3.76 -14.73
C MET A 1 -17.28 3.27 -14.79
N THR A 2 -16.69 2.78 -13.72
CA THR A 2 -15.28 2.30 -13.69
C THR A 2 -15.01 1.17 -14.69
N SER A 3 -15.87 0.16 -14.79
CA SER A 3 -15.73 -0.95 -15.74
C SER A 3 -15.74 -0.52 -17.20
N GLN A 4 -16.49 0.53 -17.55
CA GLN A 4 -16.53 1.07 -18.91
C GLN A 4 -15.24 1.79 -19.30
N LEU A 5 -14.63 2.55 -18.37
CA LEU A 5 -13.34 3.20 -18.58
C LEU A 5 -12.23 2.16 -18.77
N ILE A 6 -12.20 1.14 -17.91
CA ILE A 6 -11.22 0.04 -18.01
C ILE A 6 -11.38 -0.65 -19.36
N GLY A 7 -12.60 -1.05 -19.75
CA GLY A 7 -12.86 -1.71 -21.02
C GLY A 7 -12.42 -0.87 -22.22
N ARG A 8 -12.66 0.45 -22.18
CA ARG A 8 -12.24 1.37 -23.24
C ARG A 8 -10.73 1.50 -23.35
N PHE A 9 -10.02 1.65 -22.25
CA PHE A 9 -8.55 1.75 -22.25
C PHE A 9 -7.89 0.46 -22.67
N VAL A 10 -8.39 -0.68 -22.18
CA VAL A 10 -7.90 -2.00 -22.60
C VAL A 10 -8.14 -2.22 -24.09
N GLY A 11 -9.34 -1.94 -24.59
CA GLY A 11 -9.65 -2.08 -26.02
C GLY A 11 -8.82 -1.16 -26.91
N SER A 12 -8.54 0.08 -26.46
CA SER A 12 -7.68 1.02 -27.20
C SER A 12 -6.24 0.51 -27.28
N ALA A 13 -5.68 0.02 -26.18
CA ALA A 13 -4.32 -0.52 -26.14
C ALA A 13 -4.22 -1.85 -26.91
N GLU A 14 -5.22 -2.72 -26.81
CA GLU A 14 -5.28 -3.96 -27.57
C GLU A 14 -5.31 -3.69 -29.07
N SER A 15 -6.20 -2.82 -29.56
CA SER A 15 -6.31 -2.48 -30.98
C SER A 15 -4.98 -1.94 -31.51
N ALA A 16 -4.37 -0.96 -30.84
CA ALA A 16 -3.11 -0.37 -31.26
C ALA A 16 -1.96 -1.41 -31.26
N THR A 17 -1.92 -2.29 -30.26
CA THR A 17 -0.91 -3.34 -30.22
C THR A 17 -1.10 -4.35 -31.35
N ARG A 18 -2.37 -4.70 -31.68
CA ARG A 18 -2.66 -5.61 -32.79
C ARG A 18 -2.42 -4.98 -34.15
N GLU A 19 -2.65 -3.70 -34.30
CA GLU A 19 -2.29 -2.96 -35.53
C GLU A 19 -0.79 -3.00 -35.80
N GLU A 20 0.04 -2.90 -34.77
CA GLU A 20 1.50 -2.87 -34.91
C GLU A 20 2.11 -4.28 -35.05
N PHE A 21 1.65 -5.26 -34.27
CA PHE A 21 2.28 -6.59 -34.16
C PHE A 21 1.43 -7.73 -34.78
N GLY A 22 0.23 -7.44 -35.28
CA GLY A 22 -0.64 -8.45 -35.87
C GLY A 22 -1.46 -9.25 -34.86
N TRP A 23 -2.30 -10.17 -35.39
CA TRP A 23 -3.26 -10.96 -34.61
C TRP A 23 -2.72 -12.33 -34.16
N GLU A 24 -1.52 -12.70 -34.59
CA GLU A 24 -0.86 -13.93 -34.15
C GLU A 24 -0.55 -13.88 -32.63
N PRO A 25 -0.35 -15.04 -31.98
CA PRO A 25 0.03 -15.08 -30.58
C PRO A 25 1.28 -14.27 -30.30
N LEU A 26 1.19 -13.29 -29.39
CA LEU A 26 2.33 -12.47 -29.01
C LEU A 26 3.20 -13.20 -28.01
N ALA A 27 4.48 -13.37 -28.34
CA ALA A 27 5.45 -13.97 -27.43
C ALA A 27 6.15 -12.89 -26.60
N ARG A 28 6.60 -13.26 -25.41
CA ARG A 28 7.36 -12.38 -24.53
C ARG A 28 8.64 -11.90 -25.26
N TYR A 29 8.93 -10.61 -25.20
CA TYR A 29 10.03 -9.91 -25.88
C TYR A 29 9.90 -9.75 -27.40
N SER A 30 8.90 -10.32 -28.07
CA SER A 30 8.65 -10.10 -29.49
C SER A 30 7.67 -8.96 -29.77
N ALA A 31 6.96 -8.51 -28.75
CA ALA A 31 6.03 -7.40 -28.84
C ALA A 31 6.00 -6.61 -27.53
N SER A 32 5.71 -5.31 -27.63
CA SER A 32 5.48 -4.42 -26.49
C SER A 32 4.06 -3.89 -26.54
N LEU A 33 3.48 -3.61 -25.39
CA LEU A 33 2.17 -3.01 -25.32
C LEU A 33 2.20 -1.60 -25.91
N VAL A 34 1.36 -1.34 -26.91
CA VAL A 34 1.19 -0.03 -27.53
C VAL A 34 -0.02 0.66 -26.91
N VAL A 35 0.22 1.79 -26.28
CA VAL A 35 -0.86 2.64 -25.73
C VAL A 35 -0.90 3.92 -26.57
N PRO A 36 -2.01 4.22 -27.26
CA PRO A 36 -2.14 5.45 -28.04
C PRO A 36 -1.91 6.69 -27.19
N GLU A 37 -1.29 7.72 -27.77
CA GLU A 37 -0.99 8.97 -27.09
C GLU A 37 -2.27 9.63 -26.52
N SER A 38 -3.36 9.62 -27.28
CA SER A 38 -4.67 10.12 -26.82
C SER A 38 -5.15 9.42 -25.55
N THR A 39 -4.98 8.10 -25.46
CA THR A 39 -5.33 7.31 -24.28
C THR A 39 -4.41 7.65 -23.10
N THR A 40 -3.12 7.81 -23.36
CA THR A 40 -2.13 8.22 -22.33
C THR A 40 -2.45 9.59 -21.76
N VAL A 41 -2.79 10.56 -22.60
CA VAL A 41 -3.20 11.92 -22.18
C VAL A 41 -4.48 11.87 -21.36
N GLU A 42 -5.48 11.11 -21.79
CA GLU A 42 -6.73 10.97 -21.05
C GLU A 42 -6.50 10.35 -19.66
N ILE A 43 -5.68 9.30 -19.56
CA ILE A 43 -5.30 8.70 -18.28
C ILE A 43 -4.57 9.72 -17.40
N ALA A 44 -3.68 10.54 -17.96
CA ALA A 44 -2.96 11.57 -17.22
C ALA A 44 -3.92 12.62 -16.64
N VAL A 45 -4.91 13.06 -17.42
CA VAL A 45 -5.94 13.99 -16.93
C VAL A 45 -6.76 13.38 -15.81
N LEU A 46 -7.23 12.14 -15.96
CA LEU A 46 -8.00 11.44 -14.92
C LEU A 46 -7.19 11.24 -13.64
N LYS A 47 -5.90 10.89 -13.76
CA LYS A 47 -4.99 10.80 -12.61
C LYS A 47 -4.81 12.16 -11.92
N GLY A 48 -4.63 13.22 -12.69
CA GLY A 48 -4.53 14.59 -12.16
C GLY A 48 -5.78 15.00 -11.39
N MET A 49 -6.96 14.74 -11.94
CA MET A 49 -8.23 14.98 -11.25
C MET A 49 -8.34 14.18 -9.95
N ALA A 50 -8.01 12.89 -9.97
CA ALA A 50 -8.03 12.04 -8.78
C ALA A 50 -7.04 12.53 -7.71
N THR A 51 -5.85 12.98 -8.13
CA THR A 51 -4.86 13.57 -7.21
C THR A 51 -5.43 14.80 -6.52
N LEU A 52 -5.98 15.74 -7.28
CA LEU A 52 -6.49 17.00 -6.73
C LEU A 52 -7.74 16.81 -5.85
N THR A 53 -8.63 15.87 -6.22
CA THR A 53 -9.93 15.73 -5.53
C THR A 53 -9.93 14.71 -4.41
N VAL A 54 -9.03 13.73 -4.45
CA VAL A 54 -9.02 12.61 -3.51
C VAL A 54 -7.74 12.52 -2.71
N MET A 55 -6.57 12.61 -3.35
CA MET A 55 -5.30 12.34 -2.68
C MET A 55 -4.79 13.51 -1.84
N VAL A 56 -5.07 14.75 -2.25
CA VAL A 56 -4.59 15.98 -1.58
C VAL A 56 -5.69 16.66 -0.75
N ALA A 57 -6.85 16.01 -0.58
CA ALA A 57 -7.89 16.52 0.29
C ALA A 57 -7.38 16.62 1.74
N GLU A 58 -7.56 17.78 2.39
CA GLU A 58 -7.05 18.04 3.75
C GLU A 58 -7.46 16.97 4.77
N ASP A 59 -8.69 16.45 4.65
CA ASP A 59 -9.20 15.40 5.53
C ASP A 59 -8.40 14.08 5.37
N ARG A 60 -7.93 13.80 4.16
CA ARG A 60 -7.09 12.63 3.88
C ARG A 60 -5.69 12.80 4.45
N LEU A 61 -5.10 13.97 4.31
CA LEU A 61 -3.77 14.25 4.86
C LEU A 61 -3.77 14.13 6.39
N ARG A 62 -4.77 14.70 7.06
CA ARG A 62 -4.95 14.54 8.52
C ARG A 62 -5.11 13.07 8.93
N LEU A 63 -5.92 12.31 8.18
CA LEU A 63 -6.10 10.89 8.47
C LEU A 63 -4.79 10.12 8.32
N HIS A 64 -3.99 10.41 7.28
CA HIS A 64 -2.68 9.80 7.07
C HIS A 64 -1.71 10.12 8.20
N ASP A 65 -1.70 11.37 8.68
CA ASP A 65 -0.84 11.78 9.81
C ASP A 65 -1.20 11.01 11.08
N ILE A 66 -2.49 10.83 11.36
CA ILE A 66 -2.96 10.06 12.51
C ILE A 66 -2.60 8.58 12.34
N GLN A 67 -2.81 8.01 11.17
CA GLN A 67 -2.44 6.61 10.88
C GLN A 67 -0.94 6.38 10.99
N ALA A 68 -0.13 7.31 10.49
CA ALA A 68 1.32 7.25 10.61
C ALA A 68 1.78 7.31 12.09
N ALA A 69 1.14 8.15 12.90
CA ALA A 69 1.42 8.21 14.33
C ALA A 69 1.12 6.88 15.02
N VAL A 70 -0.03 6.26 14.73
CA VAL A 70 -0.41 4.94 15.26
C VAL A 70 0.62 3.88 14.87
N ILE A 71 1.02 3.81 13.60
CA ILE A 71 1.98 2.82 13.12
C ILE A 71 3.35 3.01 13.80
N ASN A 72 3.82 4.25 13.92
CA ASN A 72 5.10 4.54 14.56
C ASN A 72 5.09 4.16 16.05
N GLU A 73 4.02 4.48 16.77
CA GLU A 73 3.90 4.13 18.19
C GLU A 73 3.83 2.62 18.41
N LEU A 74 3.12 1.89 17.55
CA LEU A 74 3.11 0.42 17.58
C LEU A 74 4.48 -0.17 17.27
N ALA A 75 5.24 0.43 16.32
CA ALA A 75 6.59 -0.01 15.99
C ALA A 75 7.54 0.20 17.17
N ASP A 76 7.49 1.36 17.83
CA ASP A 76 8.29 1.67 19.00
C ASP A 76 7.95 0.73 20.17
N TRP A 77 6.67 0.43 20.35
CA TRP A 77 6.24 -0.49 21.39
C TRP A 77 6.74 -1.93 21.15
N TYR A 78 6.59 -2.46 19.94
CA TYR A 78 7.12 -3.78 19.62
C TYR A 78 8.65 -3.83 19.67
N TRP A 79 9.31 -2.73 19.32
CA TRP A 79 10.77 -2.61 19.45
C TRP A 79 11.25 -2.72 20.90
N GLN A 80 10.52 -2.08 21.83
CA GLN A 80 10.82 -2.13 23.26
C GLN A 80 10.35 -3.43 23.93
N SER A 81 9.36 -4.09 23.34
CA SER A 81 8.72 -5.28 23.92
C SER A 81 8.54 -6.41 22.89
N PRO A 82 9.63 -7.01 22.40
CA PRO A 82 9.59 -8.07 21.38
C PRO A 82 8.84 -9.34 21.86
N ASP A 83 8.70 -9.51 23.16
CA ASP A 83 7.91 -10.59 23.78
C ASP A 83 6.40 -10.49 23.47
N LYS A 84 5.93 -9.33 23.02
CA LYS A 84 4.56 -9.06 22.64
C LYS A 84 4.24 -9.36 21.17
N LEU A 85 5.27 -9.64 20.36
CA LEU A 85 5.06 -10.11 18.99
C LEU A 85 4.31 -11.45 18.99
N ASP A 86 3.52 -11.71 17.97
CA ASP A 86 2.90 -13.03 17.77
C ASP A 86 3.98 -14.12 17.68
N PRO A 87 3.67 -15.36 18.08
CA PRO A 87 4.68 -16.41 18.19
C PRO A 87 5.55 -16.61 16.95
N MET A 88 4.99 -16.47 15.76
CA MET A 88 5.70 -16.59 14.49
C MET A 88 6.71 -15.45 14.32
N PHE A 89 6.28 -14.20 14.45
CA PHE A 89 7.16 -13.04 14.32
C PHE A 89 8.19 -12.94 15.44
N ARG A 90 7.87 -13.43 16.62
CA ARG A 90 8.82 -13.49 17.75
C ARG A 90 9.99 -14.41 17.46
N ALA A 91 9.75 -15.57 16.83
CA ALA A 91 10.80 -16.48 16.42
C ALA A 91 11.72 -15.82 15.38
N ASP A 92 11.13 -15.23 14.33
CA ASP A 92 11.87 -14.55 13.29
C ASP A 92 12.67 -13.35 13.82
N HIS A 93 12.12 -12.59 14.79
CA HIS A 93 12.81 -11.49 15.44
C HIS A 93 14.02 -11.96 16.25
N ALA A 94 13.90 -13.10 16.94
CA ALA A 94 15.00 -13.66 17.73
C ALA A 94 16.14 -14.20 16.83
N GLU A 95 15.84 -14.68 15.64
CA GLU A 95 16.79 -15.18 14.63
C GLU A 95 17.37 -14.08 13.75
N ALA A 96 16.82 -12.85 13.79
CA ALA A 96 17.25 -11.74 12.96
C ALA A 96 18.72 -11.36 13.22
N ALA A 97 19.48 -11.24 12.13
CA ALA A 97 20.93 -11.04 12.17
C ALA A 97 21.36 -9.65 12.70
N ASP A 98 20.52 -8.63 12.47
CA ASP A 98 20.81 -7.24 12.80
C ASP A 98 19.52 -6.43 13.07
N ASP A 99 19.69 -5.17 13.46
CA ASP A 99 18.57 -4.29 13.76
C ASP A 99 17.66 -3.98 12.55
N PRO A 100 18.17 -3.77 11.32
CA PRO A 100 17.32 -3.68 10.14
C PRO A 100 16.45 -4.91 9.92
N ALA A 101 16.97 -6.12 10.13
CA ALA A 101 16.21 -7.35 10.01
C ALA A 101 15.14 -7.47 11.12
N ARG A 102 15.47 -7.08 12.36
CA ARG A 102 14.49 -7.00 13.47
C ARG A 102 13.37 -6.02 13.18
N LEU A 103 13.70 -4.83 12.68
CA LEU A 103 12.72 -3.83 12.29
C LEU A 103 11.81 -4.36 11.18
N ARG A 104 12.35 -5.10 10.22
CA ARG A 104 11.54 -5.73 9.16
C ARG A 104 10.49 -6.68 9.73
N VAL A 105 10.84 -7.51 10.71
CA VAL A 105 9.88 -8.42 11.36
C VAL A 105 8.78 -7.63 12.08
N ILE A 106 9.12 -6.53 12.74
CA ILE A 106 8.13 -5.66 13.38
C ILE A 106 7.19 -5.04 12.35
N VAL A 107 7.70 -4.59 11.22
CA VAL A 107 6.88 -4.09 10.10
C VAL A 107 5.92 -5.17 9.59
N ASP A 108 6.40 -6.39 9.43
CA ASP A 108 5.59 -7.52 8.96
C ASP A 108 4.49 -7.88 10.00
N GLN A 109 4.81 -7.82 11.32
CA GLN A 109 3.81 -7.97 12.40
C GLN A 109 2.72 -6.89 12.29
N ILE A 110 3.10 -5.60 12.15
CA ILE A 110 2.12 -4.51 12.06
C ILE A 110 1.30 -4.64 10.78
N ALA A 111 1.91 -4.99 9.65
CA ALA A 111 1.22 -5.22 8.39
C ALA A 111 0.23 -6.40 8.43
N SER A 112 0.40 -7.34 9.35
CA SER A 112 -0.53 -8.46 9.58
C SER A 112 -1.80 -8.05 10.33
N LEU A 113 -1.78 -6.90 11.02
CA LEU A 113 -2.95 -6.39 11.75
C LEU A 113 -4.00 -5.84 10.77
N THR A 114 -5.26 -6.00 11.14
CA THR A 114 -6.33 -5.22 10.51
C THR A 114 -6.36 -3.80 11.09
N ASP A 115 -6.94 -2.84 10.38
CA ASP A 115 -7.12 -1.47 10.88
C ASP A 115 -7.77 -1.47 12.27
N HIS A 116 -8.81 -2.28 12.46
CA HIS A 116 -9.49 -2.41 13.75
C HIS A 116 -8.55 -2.91 14.87
N SER A 117 -7.75 -3.92 14.59
CA SER A 117 -6.82 -4.50 15.59
C SER A 117 -5.69 -3.52 15.94
N ALA A 118 -5.16 -2.80 14.95
CA ALA A 118 -4.13 -1.80 15.16
C ALA A 118 -4.65 -0.65 16.05
N TRP A 119 -5.87 -0.14 15.77
CA TRP A 119 -6.50 0.87 16.60
C TRP A 119 -6.82 0.37 18.01
N ALA A 120 -7.35 -0.84 18.17
CA ALA A 120 -7.64 -1.41 19.48
C ALA A 120 -6.36 -1.55 20.34
N LEU A 121 -5.26 -2.00 19.72
CA LEU A 121 -3.97 -2.12 20.38
C LEU A 121 -3.42 -0.74 20.78
N TYR A 122 -3.44 0.23 19.87
CA TYR A 122 -3.02 1.61 20.12
C TYR A 122 -3.78 2.22 21.33
N HIS A 123 -5.10 2.10 21.35
CA HIS A 123 -5.89 2.60 22.46
C HIS A 123 -5.60 1.87 23.78
N HIS A 124 -5.37 0.58 23.74
CA HIS A 124 -5.00 -0.19 24.93
C HIS A 124 -3.65 0.28 25.51
N LEU A 125 -2.68 0.58 24.68
CA LEU A 125 -1.37 1.09 25.11
C LEU A 125 -1.50 2.47 25.77
N ASN A 126 -2.31 3.35 25.20
CA ASN A 126 -2.49 4.71 25.69
C ASN A 126 -3.40 4.79 26.92
N ALA A 127 -4.42 3.93 27.04
CA ALA A 127 -5.26 3.87 28.24
C ALA A 127 -4.48 3.49 29.51
N GLY A 128 -3.44 2.67 29.37
CA GLY A 128 -2.54 2.33 30.48
C GLY A 128 -1.56 3.45 30.88
N ALA A 129 -1.43 4.49 30.07
CA ALA A 129 -0.60 5.67 30.37
C ALA A 129 -1.36 6.72 31.17
N GLU A 130 -2.68 6.87 30.98
CA GLU A 130 -3.51 7.83 31.71
C GLU A 130 -3.76 7.42 33.18
N ASP A 131 -3.69 6.14 33.50
CA ASP A 131 -3.89 5.61 34.86
C ASP A 131 -2.63 5.73 35.76
N ARG A 132 -1.53 6.30 35.25
CA ARG A 132 -0.25 6.47 35.95
C ARG A 132 0.10 7.91 36.35
N LEU A 133 -0.82 8.87 36.09
CA LEU A 133 -0.71 10.27 36.47
C LEU A 133 -1.69 10.61 37.59
#